data_9bc96d48e87c21413fc4d88102eaabfa
#
_entry.id   9bc96d48e87c21413fc4d88102eaabfa
#
_cell.length_a   1.000
_cell.length_b   1.000
_cell.length_c   1.000
_cell.angle_alpha   90.00
_cell.angle_beta   90.00
_cell.angle_gamma   90.00
#
_symmetry.space_group_name_H-M   'P 1'
#
loop_
_entity.id
_entity.type
_entity.pdbx_description
1 polymer ?
#
loop_
_entity_poly.entity_id
_entity_poly.type
_entity_poly.pdbx_seq_one_letter_code
_entity_poly.pdbx_strand_id
1 'polypeptide(L)'
;MVHHEEARKPLTFTDRRHHLPADDDGGRAEPRTIVIRHGSGWQSLAVLFLCLLLAAAVLLGHWVVRGLDRTDQDATAAMARAERQIQQLQSGFTFEARRRQMVLGMRNHILKANPRVSLTEAYRYAELAMAASEKYPTVDPLLLLAIGIVESGYDPQARSRADARGIYQIWPSTGRLLAHALGWTWDDSLLYDPERNTQAAALYLDILFSTYKDPQMVLAEYNGGPLNAGYLRAGAGALAAETRSYVPRVLDLHQRLKREFDEGTALALPAEATEGPGRRGRTLGAP
;
A
#
# COMPACT_ATOMS: atom_id res chain seq x y z
N MET A 1 8.63 2.29 40.43
CA MET A 1 7.73 3.05 41.30
C MET A 1 6.50 2.20 41.51
N VAL A 2 6.55 1.58 42.61
CA VAL A 2 5.57 1.18 43.63
C VAL A 2 4.34 0.40 43.12
N HIS A 3 4.45 -0.89 43.25
CA HIS A 3 3.34 -1.87 43.27
C HIS A 3 2.68 -1.83 44.66
N HIS A 4 1.35 -1.81 44.70
CA HIS A 4 0.57 -2.18 45.90
C HIS A 4 -0.14 -3.50 45.65
N GLU A 5 0.35 -4.49 46.36
CA GLU A 5 -0.18 -5.83 46.54
C GLU A 5 -1.11 -5.79 47.76
N GLU A 6 -2.42 -6.00 47.58
CA GLU A 6 -3.37 -6.16 48.70
C GLU A 6 -3.61 -7.64 49.00
N ALA A 7 -3.12 -8.05 50.16
CA ALA A 7 -3.28 -9.36 50.71
C ALA A 7 -4.69 -9.53 51.33
N ARG A 8 -5.42 -10.57 50.92
CA ARG A 8 -6.70 -11.01 51.50
C ARG A 8 -6.43 -11.85 52.75
N LYS A 9 -6.97 -11.43 53.89
CA LYS A 9 -6.99 -12.19 55.17
C LYS A 9 -7.95 -13.32 55.16
N PRO A 10 -7.64 -14.46 55.82
CA PRO A 10 -8.57 -15.59 55.98
C PRO A 10 -9.60 -15.34 57.09
N LEU A 11 -10.84 -15.77 56.85
CA LEU A 11 -11.93 -15.74 57.80
C LEU A 11 -11.81 -16.96 58.75
N THR A 12 -11.65 -16.67 60.02
CA THR A 12 -11.70 -17.66 61.09
C THR A 12 -13.15 -17.87 61.55
N PHE A 13 -13.59 -19.16 61.52
CA PHE A 13 -14.92 -19.59 62.03
C PHE A 13 -14.81 -19.97 63.50
N THR A 14 -15.46 -19.25 64.42
CA THR A 14 -15.52 -19.55 65.83
C THR A 14 -16.70 -20.46 66.13
N ASP A 15 -16.37 -21.63 66.65
CA ASP A 15 -17.29 -22.62 67.23
C ASP A 15 -17.95 -22.11 68.52
N ARG A 16 -19.28 -22.01 68.56
CA ARG A 16 -20.04 -21.76 69.79
C ARG A 16 -20.77 -23.07 70.17
N ARG A 17 -20.20 -23.71 71.19
CA ARG A 17 -20.92 -24.76 71.90
C ARG A 17 -22.01 -24.18 72.78
N HIS A 18 -23.24 -24.58 72.60
CA HIS A 18 -24.32 -24.37 73.54
C HIS A 18 -24.55 -25.60 74.42
N HIS A 19 -24.54 -25.37 75.70
CA HIS A 19 -24.87 -26.28 76.81
C HIS A 19 -26.32 -26.81 76.68
N LEU A 20 -26.47 -28.10 76.89
CA LEU A 20 -27.75 -28.76 77.12
C LEU A 20 -28.02 -28.89 78.65
N PRO A 21 -29.22 -28.66 79.11
CA PRO A 21 -29.61 -29.14 80.41
C PRO A 21 -30.09 -30.59 80.31
N ALA A 22 -29.77 -31.39 81.32
CA ALA A 22 -30.24 -32.69 81.53
C ALA A 22 -31.65 -32.65 82.16
N ASP A 23 -32.56 -33.47 81.65
CA ASP A 23 -33.69 -33.95 82.43
C ASP A 23 -33.96 -35.46 82.17
N ASP A 24 -34.02 -36.12 83.25
CA ASP A 24 -34.25 -37.52 83.48
C ASP A 24 -35.75 -37.86 83.23
N ASP A 25 -36.05 -38.87 82.41
CA ASP A 25 -37.23 -39.69 82.73
C ASP A 25 -37.15 -41.04 82.01
N GLY A 26 -37.31 -42.04 82.81
CA GLY A 26 -37.22 -43.46 82.44
C GLY A 26 -38.42 -43.96 81.63
N GLY A 27 -38.15 -44.35 80.42
CA GLY A 27 -39.07 -45.03 79.54
C GLY A 27 -38.41 -46.27 78.90
N ARG A 28 -38.72 -47.42 79.28
CA ARG A 28 -38.32 -48.69 78.65
C ARG A 28 -38.73 -48.64 77.18
N ALA A 29 -37.77 -48.43 76.28
CA ALA A 29 -37.98 -48.61 74.86
C ALA A 29 -37.72 -50.05 74.46
N GLU A 30 -38.73 -50.69 73.92
CA GLU A 30 -38.62 -52.00 73.28
C GLU A 30 -37.67 -51.89 72.04
N PRO A 31 -36.89 -52.95 71.77
CA PRO A 31 -35.99 -52.93 70.61
C PRO A 31 -36.78 -52.92 69.28
N ARG A 32 -36.74 -51.79 68.59
CA ARG A 32 -37.26 -51.78 67.24
C ARG A 32 -36.33 -52.57 66.32
N THR A 33 -36.83 -53.76 65.92
CA THR A 33 -36.17 -54.59 64.91
C THR A 33 -36.19 -53.81 63.54
N ILE A 34 -35.07 -53.29 63.13
CA ILE A 34 -34.92 -52.73 61.76
C ILE A 34 -34.82 -53.93 60.84
N VAL A 35 -35.88 -54.23 60.14
CA VAL A 35 -35.88 -55.19 59.04
C VAL A 35 -35.25 -54.54 57.85
N ILE A 36 -33.96 -54.77 57.68
CA ILE A 36 -33.27 -54.38 56.42
C ILE A 36 -33.78 -55.33 55.34
N ARG A 37 -34.76 -54.89 54.57
CA ARG A 37 -35.15 -55.59 53.34
C ARG A 37 -33.96 -55.53 52.39
N HIS A 38 -33.25 -56.61 52.18
CA HIS A 38 -32.33 -56.82 51.14
C HIS A 38 -33.10 -56.75 49.81
N GLY A 39 -33.06 -55.60 49.15
CA GLY A 39 -33.50 -55.47 47.76
C GLY A 39 -32.71 -56.48 46.93
N SER A 40 -33.39 -57.25 46.10
CA SER A 40 -32.78 -58.27 45.25
C SER A 40 -31.61 -57.64 44.47
N GLY A 41 -30.39 -58.20 44.47
CA GLY A 41 -29.20 -57.72 43.85
C GLY A 41 -29.39 -57.38 42.34
N TRP A 42 -30.39 -57.91 41.72
CA TRP A 42 -30.83 -57.66 40.38
C TRP A 42 -31.33 -56.18 40.15
N GLN A 43 -32.04 -55.64 41.17
CA GLN A 43 -32.52 -54.24 41.07
C GLN A 43 -31.38 -53.27 41.14
N SER A 44 -30.36 -53.53 41.95
CA SER A 44 -29.15 -52.68 42.02
C SER A 44 -28.31 -52.73 40.72
N LEU A 45 -28.22 -53.93 40.11
CA LEU A 45 -27.55 -54.14 38.83
C LEU A 45 -28.31 -53.43 37.67
N ALA A 46 -29.64 -53.48 37.68
CA ALA A 46 -30.46 -52.78 36.67
C ALA A 46 -30.32 -51.27 36.77
N VAL A 47 -30.27 -50.68 37.97
CA VAL A 47 -30.03 -49.27 38.20
C VAL A 47 -28.62 -48.85 37.73
N LEU A 48 -27.60 -49.64 38.06
CA LEU A 48 -26.23 -49.40 37.58
C LEU A 48 -26.13 -49.44 36.05
N PHE A 49 -26.77 -50.41 35.43
CA PHE A 49 -26.81 -50.51 33.96
C PHE A 49 -27.49 -49.29 33.29
N LEU A 50 -28.63 -48.89 33.89
CA LEU A 50 -29.34 -47.67 33.41
C LEU A 50 -28.49 -46.42 33.57
N CYS A 51 -27.78 -46.25 34.69
CA CYS A 51 -26.85 -45.13 34.89
C CYS A 51 -25.70 -45.14 33.88
N LEU A 52 -25.15 -46.30 33.54
CA LEU A 52 -24.10 -46.43 32.52
C LEU A 52 -24.63 -46.09 31.14
N LEU A 53 -25.83 -46.50 30.77
CA LEU A 53 -26.46 -46.12 29.49
C LEU A 53 -26.70 -44.63 29.41
N LEU A 54 -27.18 -44.00 30.48
CA LEU A 54 -27.37 -42.54 30.51
C LEU A 54 -26.04 -41.79 30.40
N ALA A 55 -25.01 -42.26 31.12
CA ALA A 55 -23.67 -41.66 31.00
C ALA A 55 -23.10 -41.81 29.58
N ALA A 56 -23.26 -42.98 28.96
CA ALA A 56 -22.85 -43.20 27.57
C ALA A 56 -23.61 -42.31 26.59
N ALA A 57 -24.92 -42.11 26.76
CA ALA A 57 -25.74 -41.23 25.95
C ALA A 57 -25.32 -39.76 26.09
N VAL A 58 -25.00 -39.30 27.30
CA VAL A 58 -24.48 -37.94 27.55
C VAL A 58 -23.12 -37.73 26.90
N LEU A 59 -22.21 -38.72 27.04
CA LEU A 59 -20.89 -38.65 26.40
C LEU A 59 -20.99 -38.64 24.88
N LEU A 60 -21.86 -39.47 24.30
CA LEU A 60 -22.08 -39.48 22.85
C LEU A 60 -22.67 -38.15 22.36
N GLY A 61 -23.67 -37.61 23.07
CA GLY A 61 -24.26 -36.31 22.77
C GLY A 61 -23.22 -35.21 22.83
N HIS A 62 -22.38 -35.22 23.86
CA HIS A 62 -21.30 -34.23 23.99
C HIS A 62 -20.24 -34.36 22.87
N TRP A 63 -19.92 -35.59 22.45
CA TRP A 63 -19.01 -35.83 21.33
C TRP A 63 -19.59 -35.35 19.99
N VAL A 64 -20.87 -35.59 19.74
CA VAL A 64 -21.57 -35.11 18.54
C VAL A 64 -21.64 -33.60 18.50
N VAL A 65 -22.02 -32.95 19.59
CA VAL A 65 -22.05 -31.47 19.67
C VAL A 65 -20.67 -30.87 19.42
N ARG A 66 -19.62 -31.38 20.04
CA ARG A 66 -18.24 -30.94 19.78
C ARG A 66 -17.79 -31.19 18.34
N GLY A 67 -18.26 -32.23 17.69
CA GLY A 67 -18.00 -32.52 16.29
C GLY A 67 -18.64 -31.46 15.38
N LEU A 68 -19.89 -31.10 15.64
CA LEU A 68 -20.60 -30.05 14.89
C LEU A 68 -19.96 -28.67 15.09
N ASP A 69 -19.62 -28.32 16.34
CA ASP A 69 -18.94 -27.03 16.61
C ASP A 69 -17.60 -26.91 15.88
N ARG A 70 -16.83 -27.99 15.76
CA ARG A 70 -15.58 -28.02 15.01
C ARG A 70 -15.80 -27.81 13.52
N THR A 71 -16.81 -28.48 12.93
CA THR A 71 -17.12 -28.32 11.50
C THR A 71 -17.59 -26.91 11.17
N ASP A 72 -18.36 -26.26 12.05
CA ASP A 72 -18.79 -24.87 11.89
C ASP A 72 -17.61 -23.90 12.03
N GLN A 73 -16.70 -24.13 12.97
CA GLN A 73 -15.48 -23.33 13.12
C GLN A 73 -14.55 -23.46 11.91
N ASP A 74 -14.40 -24.66 11.37
CA ASP A 74 -13.59 -24.90 10.18
C ASP A 74 -14.21 -24.26 8.93
N ALA A 75 -15.54 -24.32 8.80
CA ALA A 75 -16.28 -23.67 7.71
C ALA A 75 -16.19 -22.14 7.79
N THR A 76 -16.35 -21.55 8.98
CA THR A 76 -16.21 -20.10 9.19
C THR A 76 -14.78 -19.61 8.93
N ALA A 77 -13.78 -20.39 9.35
CA ALA A 77 -12.37 -20.08 9.07
C ALA A 77 -12.04 -20.20 7.57
N ALA A 78 -12.65 -21.16 6.86
CA ALA A 78 -12.50 -21.30 5.41
C ALA A 78 -13.14 -20.11 4.66
N MET A 79 -14.35 -19.69 5.06
CA MET A 79 -15.01 -18.51 4.51
C MET A 79 -14.19 -17.23 4.71
N ALA A 80 -13.69 -17.01 5.93
CA ALA A 80 -12.85 -15.85 6.23
C ALA A 80 -11.51 -15.85 5.46
N ARG A 81 -10.98 -17.03 5.11
CA ARG A 81 -9.81 -17.14 4.22
C ARG A 81 -10.17 -16.79 2.78
N ALA A 82 -11.29 -17.29 2.29
CA ALA A 82 -11.78 -17.00 0.94
C ALA A 82 -12.09 -15.52 0.75
N GLU A 83 -12.75 -14.88 1.72
CA GLU A 83 -13.01 -13.44 1.70
C GLU A 83 -11.72 -12.61 1.65
N ARG A 84 -10.73 -12.96 2.46
CA ARG A 84 -9.41 -12.29 2.40
C ARG A 84 -8.73 -12.44 1.04
N GLN A 85 -8.81 -13.62 0.45
CA GLN A 85 -8.27 -13.85 -0.91
C GLN A 85 -9.00 -13.01 -1.96
N ILE A 86 -10.33 -12.95 -1.89
CA ILE A 86 -11.13 -12.11 -2.81
C ILE A 86 -10.76 -10.64 -2.64
N GLN A 87 -10.64 -10.14 -1.41
CA GLN A 87 -10.23 -8.76 -1.14
C GLN A 87 -8.81 -8.46 -1.67
N GLN A 88 -7.87 -9.38 -1.51
CA GLN A 88 -6.51 -9.24 -2.07
C GLN A 88 -6.53 -9.21 -3.60
N LEU A 89 -7.30 -10.08 -4.24
CA LEU A 89 -7.45 -10.07 -5.70
C LEU A 89 -8.09 -8.77 -6.18
N GLN A 90 -9.18 -8.31 -5.54
CA GLN A 90 -9.85 -7.05 -5.89
C GLN A 90 -8.94 -5.84 -5.72
N SER A 91 -8.15 -5.78 -4.65
CA SER A 91 -7.18 -4.70 -4.43
C SER A 91 -6.07 -4.71 -5.48
N GLY A 92 -5.57 -5.88 -5.86
CA GLY A 92 -4.61 -6.05 -6.94
C GLY A 92 -5.15 -5.57 -8.29
N PHE A 93 -6.37 -5.98 -8.65
CA PHE A 93 -7.02 -5.52 -9.88
C PHE A 93 -7.24 -4.00 -9.92
N THR A 94 -7.63 -3.40 -8.78
CA THR A 94 -7.83 -1.94 -8.68
C THR A 94 -6.51 -1.19 -8.81
N PHE A 95 -5.43 -1.70 -8.22
CA PHE A 95 -4.09 -1.12 -8.33
C PHE A 95 -3.59 -1.15 -9.78
N GLU A 96 -3.64 -2.30 -10.44
CA GLU A 96 -3.23 -2.46 -11.84
C GLU A 96 -4.07 -1.61 -12.80
N ALA A 97 -5.38 -1.51 -12.55
CA ALA A 97 -6.26 -0.66 -13.33
C ALA A 97 -5.88 0.83 -13.19
N ARG A 98 -5.62 1.31 -11.98
CA ARG A 98 -5.15 2.68 -11.71
C ARG A 98 -3.79 2.94 -12.35
N ARG A 99 -2.84 2.03 -12.21
CA ARG A 99 -1.53 2.14 -12.83
C ARG A 99 -1.65 2.27 -14.35
N ARG A 100 -2.43 1.41 -14.99
CA ARG A 100 -2.68 1.47 -16.42
C ARG A 100 -3.35 2.78 -16.84
N GLN A 101 -4.33 3.25 -16.08
CA GLN A 101 -5.00 4.52 -16.32
C GLN A 101 -4.01 5.69 -16.24
N MET A 102 -3.12 5.69 -15.23
CA MET A 102 -2.06 6.68 -15.07
C MET A 102 -1.15 6.69 -16.31
N VAL A 103 -0.63 5.56 -16.72
CA VAL A 103 0.24 5.42 -17.90
C VAL A 103 -0.45 5.90 -19.18
N LEU A 104 -1.72 5.54 -19.40
CA LEU A 104 -2.48 5.99 -20.56
C LEU A 104 -2.68 7.52 -20.58
N GLY A 105 -2.98 8.11 -19.42
CA GLY A 105 -3.08 9.56 -19.28
C GLY A 105 -1.75 10.26 -19.55
N MET A 106 -0.66 9.76 -18.93
CA MET A 106 0.69 10.29 -19.17
C MET A 106 1.08 10.23 -20.66
N ARG A 107 0.83 9.09 -21.32
CA ARG A 107 1.04 8.94 -22.77
C ARG A 107 0.32 10.04 -23.57
N ASN A 108 -0.95 10.32 -23.23
CA ASN A 108 -1.74 11.32 -23.95
C ASN A 108 -1.13 12.74 -23.79
N HIS A 109 -0.65 13.06 -22.58
CA HIS A 109 0.06 14.34 -22.35
C HIS A 109 1.39 14.42 -23.10
N ILE A 110 2.14 13.32 -23.21
CA ILE A 110 3.37 13.26 -24.02
C ILE A 110 3.06 13.54 -25.49
N LEU A 111 2.03 12.88 -26.06
CA LEU A 111 1.61 13.11 -27.43
C LEU A 111 1.15 14.54 -27.68
N LYS A 112 0.45 15.14 -26.70
CA LYS A 112 0.04 16.55 -26.76
C LYS A 112 1.22 17.51 -26.73
N ALA A 113 2.23 17.19 -25.91
CA ALA A 113 3.46 18.02 -25.81
C ALA A 113 4.37 17.87 -27.03
N ASN A 114 4.44 16.68 -27.62
CA ASN A 114 5.27 16.39 -28.78
C ASN A 114 4.56 15.49 -29.79
N PRO A 115 3.88 16.06 -30.79
CA PRO A 115 3.19 15.29 -31.84
C PRO A 115 4.13 14.48 -32.76
N ARG A 116 5.45 14.64 -32.64
CA ARG A 116 6.44 13.87 -33.40
C ARG A 116 6.71 12.49 -32.79
N VAL A 117 6.44 12.34 -31.50
CA VAL A 117 6.59 11.07 -30.80
C VAL A 117 5.47 10.13 -31.25
N SER A 118 5.81 8.90 -31.59
CA SER A 118 4.81 7.89 -31.94
C SER A 118 4.00 7.45 -30.71
N LEU A 119 2.81 6.90 -30.96
CA LEU A 119 1.96 6.36 -29.89
C LEU A 119 2.70 5.31 -29.03
N THR A 120 3.49 4.46 -29.69
CA THR A 120 4.27 3.40 -29.02
C THR A 120 5.38 3.99 -28.15
N GLU A 121 6.11 4.97 -28.65
CA GLU A 121 7.17 5.65 -27.89
C GLU A 121 6.58 6.43 -26.72
N ALA A 122 5.51 7.18 -26.91
CA ALA A 122 4.83 7.91 -25.84
C ALA A 122 4.35 6.97 -24.73
N TYR A 123 3.81 5.80 -25.10
CA TYR A 123 3.44 4.76 -24.15
C TYR A 123 4.68 4.23 -23.39
N ARG A 124 5.76 3.93 -24.11
CA ARG A 124 7.03 3.49 -23.50
C ARG A 124 7.58 4.54 -22.53
N TYR A 125 7.58 5.81 -22.89
CA TYR A 125 8.09 6.88 -22.02
C TYR A 125 7.22 7.04 -20.76
N ALA A 126 5.91 6.91 -20.88
CA ALA A 126 5.00 6.91 -19.75
C ALA A 126 5.25 5.72 -18.80
N GLU A 127 5.46 4.52 -19.35
CA GLU A 127 5.82 3.34 -18.56
C GLU A 127 7.17 3.51 -17.84
N LEU A 128 8.18 4.06 -18.50
CA LEU A 128 9.49 4.35 -17.91
C LEU A 128 9.37 5.33 -16.74
N ALA A 129 8.59 6.40 -16.89
CA ALA A 129 8.36 7.39 -15.84
C ALA A 129 7.59 6.76 -14.66
N MET A 130 6.58 5.95 -14.93
CA MET A 130 5.82 5.24 -13.89
C MET A 130 6.70 4.25 -13.12
N ALA A 131 7.46 3.41 -13.82
CA ALA A 131 8.38 2.45 -13.20
C ALA A 131 9.48 3.14 -12.38
N ALA A 132 9.99 4.28 -12.84
CA ALA A 132 10.96 5.07 -12.11
C ALA A 132 10.38 5.64 -10.81
N SER A 133 9.15 6.13 -10.83
CA SER A 133 8.45 6.61 -9.63
C SER A 133 8.10 5.47 -8.65
N GLU A 134 7.77 4.28 -9.15
CA GLU A 134 7.59 3.09 -8.31
C GLU A 134 8.88 2.68 -7.59
N LYS A 135 10.04 2.84 -8.25
CA LYS A 135 11.35 2.59 -7.66
C LYS A 135 11.77 3.66 -6.65
N TYR A 136 11.38 4.92 -6.87
CA TYR A 136 11.68 6.07 -6.02
C TYR A 136 10.39 6.72 -5.52
N PRO A 137 9.78 6.25 -4.42
CA PRO A 137 8.47 6.69 -3.97
C PRO A 137 8.37 8.17 -3.55
N THR A 138 9.49 8.86 -3.37
CA THR A 138 9.53 10.32 -3.14
C THR A 138 9.22 11.12 -4.41
N VAL A 139 9.32 10.47 -5.59
CA VAL A 139 9.15 11.11 -6.89
C VAL A 139 7.74 10.83 -7.42
N ASP A 140 6.90 11.86 -7.41
CA ASP A 140 5.54 11.81 -8.00
C ASP A 140 5.65 11.60 -9.52
N PRO A 141 4.99 10.58 -10.12
CA PRO A 141 5.04 10.33 -11.57
C PRO A 141 4.54 11.51 -12.40
N LEU A 142 3.57 12.28 -11.91
CA LEU A 142 3.07 13.46 -12.61
C LEU A 142 4.04 14.66 -12.53
N LEU A 143 4.85 14.74 -11.47
CA LEU A 143 5.95 15.71 -11.41
C LEU A 143 7.03 15.34 -12.44
N LEU A 144 7.40 14.06 -12.51
CA LEU A 144 8.36 13.57 -13.50
C LEU A 144 7.84 13.81 -14.93
N LEU A 145 6.53 13.58 -15.19
CA LEU A 145 5.89 13.93 -16.45
C LEU A 145 6.00 15.44 -16.76
N ALA A 146 5.69 16.29 -15.77
CA ALA A 146 5.76 17.74 -15.94
C ALA A 146 7.18 18.22 -16.27
N ILE A 147 8.19 17.67 -15.59
CA ILE A 147 9.60 18.00 -15.87
C ILE A 147 9.96 17.61 -17.31
N GLY A 148 9.70 16.38 -17.74
CA GLY A 148 10.02 15.94 -19.11
C GLY A 148 9.33 16.78 -20.19
N ILE A 149 8.09 17.23 -19.95
CA ILE A 149 7.38 18.13 -20.85
C ILE A 149 8.06 19.50 -20.91
N VAL A 150 8.44 20.06 -19.77
CA VAL A 150 9.03 21.40 -19.69
C VAL A 150 10.47 21.43 -20.21
N GLU A 151 11.25 20.37 -19.98
CA GLU A 151 12.66 20.27 -20.35
C GLU A 151 12.87 20.08 -21.85
N SER A 152 12.17 19.14 -22.46
CA SER A 152 12.42 18.79 -23.87
C SER A 152 11.15 18.57 -24.69
N GLY A 153 9.97 18.59 -24.07
CA GLY A 153 8.75 18.06 -24.70
C GLY A 153 8.87 16.57 -25.01
N TYR A 154 9.59 15.82 -24.19
CA TYR A 154 9.86 14.39 -24.42
C TYR A 154 10.66 14.08 -25.70
N ASP A 155 11.56 14.97 -26.11
CA ASP A 155 12.51 14.69 -27.18
C ASP A 155 13.76 14.00 -26.60
N PRO A 156 14.01 12.70 -26.89
CA PRO A 156 15.16 11.98 -26.37
C PRO A 156 16.49 12.48 -26.94
N GLN A 157 16.48 13.17 -28.09
CA GLN A 157 17.68 13.72 -28.74
C GLN A 157 17.91 15.18 -28.40
N ALA A 158 17.10 15.76 -27.49
CA ALA A 158 17.26 17.16 -27.11
C ALA A 158 18.64 17.43 -26.49
N ARG A 159 19.26 18.54 -26.92
CA ARG A 159 20.51 19.07 -26.36
C ARG A 159 20.43 20.57 -26.22
N SER A 160 20.60 21.05 -24.97
CA SER A 160 20.59 22.47 -24.71
C SER A 160 21.93 23.14 -25.12
N ARG A 161 21.94 24.49 -25.17
CA ARG A 161 23.20 25.24 -25.37
C ARG A 161 24.22 25.02 -24.24
N ALA A 162 23.76 24.68 -23.05
CA ALA A 162 24.57 24.35 -21.87
C ALA A 162 24.91 22.86 -21.78
N ASP A 163 24.68 22.09 -22.85
CA ASP A 163 24.96 20.66 -22.96
C ASP A 163 24.10 19.73 -22.07
N ALA A 164 22.96 20.21 -21.58
CA ALA A 164 21.97 19.29 -20.96
C ALA A 164 21.35 18.39 -22.04
N ARG A 165 21.08 17.11 -21.74
CA ARG A 165 20.77 16.09 -22.74
C ARG A 165 19.56 15.23 -22.40
N GLY A 166 18.84 14.82 -23.43
CA GLY A 166 17.75 13.86 -23.39
C GLY A 166 16.44 14.41 -22.84
N ILE A 167 15.49 13.55 -22.57
CA ILE A 167 14.13 13.90 -22.15
C ILE A 167 14.12 14.84 -20.95
N TYR A 168 14.94 14.56 -19.96
CA TYR A 168 14.99 15.26 -18.67
C TYR A 168 16.14 16.27 -18.55
N GLN A 169 16.84 16.55 -19.66
CA GLN A 169 17.91 17.52 -19.76
C GLN A 169 18.96 17.40 -18.64
N ILE A 170 19.48 16.21 -18.46
CA ILE A 170 20.55 15.95 -17.47
C ILE A 170 21.89 16.44 -18.02
N TRP A 171 22.62 17.18 -17.21
CA TRP A 171 23.97 17.59 -17.55
C TRP A 171 24.95 16.42 -17.49
N PRO A 172 25.94 16.32 -18.41
CA PRO A 172 26.91 15.23 -18.41
C PRO A 172 27.67 15.06 -17.09
N SER A 173 27.99 16.16 -16.40
CA SER A 173 28.61 16.12 -15.07
C SER A 173 27.75 15.43 -14.03
N THR A 174 26.47 15.80 -13.99
CA THR A 174 25.45 15.17 -13.11
C THR A 174 25.21 13.73 -13.54
N GLY A 175 25.04 13.48 -14.84
CA GLY A 175 24.83 12.14 -15.39
C GLY A 175 25.95 11.17 -15.05
N ARG A 176 27.21 11.60 -15.04
CA ARG A 176 28.35 10.78 -14.63
C ARG A 176 28.28 10.35 -13.18
N LEU A 177 27.91 11.26 -12.28
CA LEU A 177 27.72 10.95 -10.88
C LEU A 177 26.57 9.96 -10.66
N LEU A 178 25.46 10.18 -11.36
CA LEU A 178 24.27 9.30 -11.28
C LEU A 178 24.57 7.93 -11.90
N ALA A 179 25.30 7.86 -13.00
CA ALA A 179 25.74 6.61 -13.62
C ALA A 179 26.57 5.77 -12.64
N HIS A 180 27.51 6.39 -11.94
CA HIS A 180 28.29 5.72 -10.90
C HIS A 180 27.38 5.16 -9.76
N ALA A 181 26.43 5.96 -9.29
CA ALA A 181 25.49 5.54 -8.27
C ALA A 181 24.55 4.40 -8.74
N LEU A 182 24.26 4.34 -10.04
CA LEU A 182 23.42 3.31 -10.66
C LEU A 182 24.24 2.07 -11.11
N GLY A 183 25.55 2.08 -10.92
CA GLY A 183 26.45 0.99 -11.32
C GLY A 183 26.63 0.90 -12.85
N TRP A 184 26.46 2.00 -13.59
CA TRP A 184 26.64 2.01 -15.04
C TRP A 184 28.05 2.45 -15.42
N THR A 185 28.57 1.86 -16.47
CA THR A 185 29.73 2.40 -17.15
C THR A 185 29.33 3.68 -17.89
N TRP A 186 30.00 4.80 -17.60
CA TRP A 186 29.67 6.06 -18.20
C TRP A 186 30.02 6.10 -19.69
N ASP A 187 29.07 6.54 -20.47
CA ASP A 187 29.24 6.95 -21.87
C ASP A 187 28.34 8.17 -22.14
N ASP A 188 28.81 9.12 -22.90
CA ASP A 188 28.08 10.36 -23.18
C ASP A 188 26.74 10.14 -23.90
N SER A 189 26.60 9.03 -24.62
CA SER A 189 25.35 8.64 -25.29
C SER A 189 24.26 8.14 -24.35
N LEU A 190 24.59 7.74 -23.13
CA LEU A 190 23.63 7.23 -22.14
C LEU A 190 22.48 8.22 -21.88
N LEU A 191 22.77 9.52 -21.93
CA LEU A 191 21.75 10.54 -21.66
C LEU A 191 20.75 10.71 -22.81
N TYR A 192 20.99 10.14 -23.99
CA TYR A 192 20.05 10.11 -25.10
C TYR A 192 19.20 8.83 -25.13
N ASP A 193 19.54 7.83 -24.30
CA ASP A 193 18.68 6.67 -24.08
C ASP A 193 17.53 7.04 -23.13
N PRO A 194 16.27 6.91 -23.56
CA PRO A 194 15.11 7.31 -22.76
C PRO A 194 15.05 6.63 -21.41
N GLU A 195 15.41 5.36 -21.34
CA GLU A 195 15.35 4.58 -20.08
C GLU A 195 16.42 5.07 -19.10
N ARG A 196 17.67 5.22 -19.56
CA ARG A 196 18.78 5.69 -18.74
C ARG A 196 18.54 7.13 -18.28
N ASN A 197 18.09 7.99 -19.18
CA ASN A 197 17.79 9.39 -18.86
C ASN A 197 16.65 9.50 -17.81
N THR A 198 15.58 8.69 -17.94
CA THR A 198 14.49 8.65 -16.96
C THR A 198 14.96 8.15 -15.60
N GLN A 199 15.74 7.05 -15.57
CA GLN A 199 16.26 6.49 -14.30
C GLN A 199 17.21 7.47 -13.60
N ALA A 200 18.07 8.16 -14.37
CA ALA A 200 18.96 9.18 -13.83
C ALA A 200 18.18 10.37 -13.25
N ALA A 201 17.17 10.88 -13.97
CA ALA A 201 16.33 11.97 -13.50
C ALA A 201 15.58 11.63 -12.23
N ALA A 202 14.99 10.43 -12.17
CA ALA A 202 14.26 9.99 -10.98
C ALA A 202 15.18 9.82 -9.77
N LEU A 203 16.36 9.21 -9.92
CA LEU A 203 17.35 9.14 -8.85
C LEU A 203 17.79 10.54 -8.38
N TYR A 204 18.02 11.46 -9.32
CA TYR A 204 18.44 12.82 -8.96
C TYR A 204 17.34 13.53 -8.17
N LEU A 205 16.08 13.44 -8.60
CA LEU A 205 14.94 13.98 -7.86
C LEU A 205 14.79 13.36 -6.47
N ASP A 206 14.97 12.05 -6.33
CA ASP A 206 14.92 11.35 -5.04
C ASP A 206 15.98 11.88 -4.07
N ILE A 207 17.21 12.08 -4.54
CA ILE A 207 18.30 12.71 -3.76
C ILE A 207 17.90 14.13 -3.34
N LEU A 208 17.36 14.92 -4.27
CA LEU A 208 16.99 16.31 -3.99
C LEU A 208 15.81 16.40 -3.02
N PHE A 209 14.78 15.53 -3.15
CA PHE A 209 13.67 15.46 -2.19
C PHE A 209 14.12 15.00 -0.80
N SER A 210 15.10 14.10 -0.74
CA SER A 210 15.71 13.71 0.54
C SER A 210 16.43 14.87 1.22
N THR A 211 16.99 15.79 0.43
CA THR A 211 17.73 16.95 0.90
C THR A 211 16.83 18.11 1.32
N TYR A 212 15.84 18.47 0.48
CA TYR A 212 15.07 19.71 0.65
C TYR A 212 13.65 19.52 1.13
N LYS A 213 12.98 18.43 0.77
CA LYS A 213 11.55 18.17 1.04
C LYS A 213 10.57 19.21 0.49
N ASP A 214 11.05 20.34 0.02
CA ASP A 214 10.30 21.43 -0.61
C ASP A 214 10.44 21.35 -2.13
N PRO A 215 9.36 21.14 -2.89
CA PRO A 215 9.41 21.05 -4.35
C PRO A 215 10.01 22.27 -5.04
N GLN A 216 9.85 23.48 -4.49
CA GLN A 216 10.44 24.67 -5.07
C GLN A 216 11.97 24.61 -5.02
N MET A 217 12.51 24.20 -3.88
CA MET A 217 13.94 24.04 -3.67
C MET A 217 14.51 22.91 -4.54
N VAL A 218 13.80 21.78 -4.64
CA VAL A 218 14.15 20.65 -5.49
C VAL A 218 14.27 21.10 -6.96
N LEU A 219 13.25 21.78 -7.46
CA LEU A 219 13.23 22.25 -8.84
C LEU A 219 14.25 23.37 -9.11
N ALA A 220 14.52 24.23 -8.14
CA ALA A 220 15.54 25.27 -8.27
C ALA A 220 16.94 24.67 -8.39
N GLU A 221 17.26 23.63 -7.61
CA GLU A 221 18.53 22.92 -7.76
C GLU A 221 18.58 22.06 -9.01
N TYR A 222 17.48 21.37 -9.34
CA TYR A 222 17.41 20.54 -10.54
C TYR A 222 17.77 21.34 -11.80
N ASN A 223 17.16 22.52 -11.97
CA ASN A 223 17.38 23.38 -13.14
C ASN A 223 18.67 24.20 -13.06
N GLY A 224 18.97 24.78 -11.90
CA GLY A 224 20.02 25.80 -11.77
C GLY A 224 21.19 25.43 -10.87
N GLY A 225 21.17 24.20 -10.31
CA GLY A 225 22.18 23.70 -9.39
C GLY A 225 22.07 24.29 -7.98
N PRO A 226 22.95 23.83 -7.04
CA PRO A 226 22.86 24.15 -5.62
C PRO A 226 22.96 25.64 -5.29
N LEU A 227 23.65 26.43 -6.11
CA LEU A 227 23.71 27.88 -5.93
C LEU A 227 22.34 28.53 -6.11
N ASN A 228 21.56 28.14 -7.13
CA ASN A 228 20.22 28.66 -7.35
C ASN A 228 19.25 28.28 -6.26
N ALA A 229 19.33 27.04 -5.73
CA ALA A 229 18.60 26.64 -4.55
C ALA A 229 18.96 27.51 -3.33
N GLY A 230 20.25 27.81 -3.14
CA GLY A 230 20.73 28.71 -2.10
C GLY A 230 20.17 30.13 -2.23
N TYR A 231 20.15 30.70 -3.44
CA TYR A 231 19.57 32.02 -3.70
C TYR A 231 18.07 32.05 -3.47
N LEU A 232 17.34 31.02 -3.88
CA LEU A 232 15.92 30.92 -3.62
C LEU A 232 15.63 30.91 -2.10
N ARG A 233 16.38 30.12 -1.35
CA ARG A 233 16.27 30.03 0.12
C ARG A 233 16.53 31.35 0.81
N ALA A 234 17.52 32.11 0.32
CA ALA A 234 17.90 33.40 0.89
C ALA A 234 16.96 34.55 0.48
N GLY A 235 15.97 34.30 -0.42
CA GLY A 235 15.16 35.35 -1.00
C GLY A 235 16.00 36.34 -1.84
N ALA A 236 17.20 35.92 -2.28
CA ALA A 236 18.15 36.79 -2.97
C ALA A 236 17.72 37.04 -4.41
N GLY A 237 17.79 38.28 -4.83
CA GLY A 237 17.50 38.67 -6.23
C GLY A 237 18.45 38.08 -7.29
N ALA A 238 19.50 37.38 -6.88
CA ALA A 238 20.50 36.73 -7.71
C ALA A 238 20.05 35.39 -8.34
N LEU A 239 18.81 34.92 -8.04
CA LEU A 239 18.26 33.73 -8.70
C LEU A 239 18.27 33.90 -10.21
N ALA A 240 18.84 32.91 -10.93
CA ALA A 240 18.90 32.96 -12.39
C ALA A 240 17.50 33.13 -13.00
N ALA A 241 17.40 33.98 -14.03
CA ALA A 241 16.11 34.28 -14.67
C ALA A 241 15.43 33.02 -15.22
N GLU A 242 16.23 32.09 -15.73
CA GLU A 242 15.76 30.77 -16.18
C GLU A 242 15.11 30.00 -15.07
N THR A 243 15.81 29.80 -13.94
CA THR A 243 15.29 29.06 -12.77
C THR A 243 14.06 29.75 -12.18
N ARG A 244 14.03 31.09 -12.16
CA ARG A 244 12.88 31.86 -11.67
C ARG A 244 11.62 31.60 -12.49
N SER A 245 11.75 31.39 -13.79
CA SER A 245 10.63 31.06 -14.68
C SER A 245 10.32 29.56 -14.73
N TYR A 246 11.33 28.70 -14.52
CA TYR A 246 11.22 27.26 -14.59
C TYR A 246 10.37 26.70 -13.45
N VAL A 247 10.70 27.07 -12.22
CA VAL A 247 10.05 26.51 -11.01
C VAL A 247 8.52 26.66 -11.05
N PRO A 248 7.94 27.86 -11.25
CA PRO A 248 6.48 27.98 -11.33
C PRO A 248 5.89 27.25 -12.55
N ARG A 249 6.56 27.23 -13.71
CA ARG A 249 6.08 26.50 -14.88
C ARG A 249 5.89 25.01 -14.62
N VAL A 250 6.87 24.37 -13.98
CA VAL A 250 6.78 22.95 -13.64
C VAL A 250 5.70 22.71 -12.62
N LEU A 251 5.64 23.51 -11.54
CA LEU A 251 4.65 23.34 -10.48
C LEU A 251 3.22 23.57 -10.96
N ASP A 252 3.00 24.59 -11.79
CA ASP A 252 1.67 24.86 -12.38
C ASP A 252 1.22 23.73 -13.29
N LEU A 253 2.14 23.19 -14.11
CA LEU A 253 1.85 22.05 -14.96
C LEU A 253 1.55 20.81 -14.10
N HIS A 254 2.37 20.52 -13.10
CA HIS A 254 2.16 19.41 -12.20
C HIS A 254 0.78 19.48 -11.50
N GLN A 255 0.40 20.67 -11.01
CA GLN A 255 -0.92 20.84 -10.38
C GLN A 255 -2.09 20.67 -11.37
N ARG A 256 -1.94 21.15 -12.63
CA ARG A 256 -2.95 20.92 -13.67
C ARG A 256 -3.08 19.43 -13.98
N LEU A 257 -1.96 18.73 -14.16
CA LEU A 257 -1.95 17.29 -14.38
C LEU A 257 -2.68 16.55 -13.25
N LYS A 258 -2.37 16.86 -11.99
CA LYS A 258 -3.06 16.24 -10.85
C LYS A 258 -4.57 16.41 -10.93
N ARG A 259 -5.07 17.62 -11.18
CA ARG A 259 -6.51 17.85 -11.34
C ARG A 259 -7.12 17.05 -12.49
N GLU A 260 -6.48 17.04 -13.66
CA GLU A 260 -6.97 16.31 -14.82
C GLU A 260 -7.00 14.79 -14.59
N PHE A 261 -6.06 14.24 -13.84
CA PHE A 261 -6.05 12.83 -13.46
C PHE A 261 -7.11 12.51 -12.40
N ASP A 262 -7.30 13.39 -11.41
CA ASP A 262 -8.35 13.24 -10.39
C ASP A 262 -9.75 13.32 -10.99
N GLU A 263 -9.96 14.18 -11.99
CA GLU A 263 -11.23 14.35 -12.73
C GLU A 263 -11.43 13.28 -13.84
N GLY A 264 -10.42 12.46 -14.13
CA GLY A 264 -10.47 11.44 -15.20
C GLY A 264 -10.39 11.98 -16.62
N THR A 265 -10.16 13.28 -16.80
CA THR A 265 -10.10 13.94 -18.13
C THR A 265 -8.79 13.67 -18.89
N ALA A 266 -7.74 13.23 -18.18
CA ALA A 266 -6.43 12.89 -18.76
C ALA A 266 -6.46 11.72 -19.77
N LEU A 267 -7.55 10.94 -19.81
CA LEU A 267 -7.66 9.75 -20.66
C LEU A 267 -8.07 10.06 -22.11
N ALA A 268 -8.51 11.27 -22.42
CA ALA A 268 -8.87 11.66 -23.77
C ALA A 268 -7.62 11.71 -24.67
N LEU A 269 -7.61 10.95 -25.75
CA LEU A 269 -6.56 11.03 -26.76
C LEU A 269 -6.62 12.38 -27.49
N PRO A 270 -5.47 13.01 -27.81
CA PRO A 270 -5.44 14.16 -28.70
C PRO A 270 -6.07 13.82 -30.06
N ALA A 271 -6.86 14.71 -30.62
CA ALA A 271 -7.56 14.50 -31.89
C ALA A 271 -6.62 14.11 -33.03
N GLU A 272 -5.40 14.65 -33.04
CA GLU A 272 -4.38 14.36 -34.05
C GLU A 272 -3.79 12.95 -33.97
N ALA A 273 -3.84 12.31 -32.81
CA ALA A 273 -3.34 10.95 -32.61
C ALA A 273 -4.31 9.86 -33.10
N THR A 274 -5.57 10.24 -33.39
CA THR A 274 -6.59 9.35 -33.94
C THR A 274 -6.55 9.27 -35.46
N GLU A 275 -5.90 10.24 -36.13
CA GLU A 275 -5.66 10.19 -37.55
C GLU A 275 -4.29 9.53 -37.81
N GLY A 276 -4.32 8.25 -38.23
CA GLY A 276 -3.10 7.52 -38.59
C GLY A 276 -2.31 8.25 -39.69
N PRO A 277 -0.97 8.00 -39.85
CA PRO A 277 -0.06 8.71 -40.75
C PRO A 277 -0.35 8.51 -42.25
N GLY A 278 -1.61 8.38 -42.65
CA GLY A 278 -2.04 7.97 -44.00
C GLY A 278 -2.92 8.94 -44.78
N ARG A 279 -3.33 10.10 -44.25
CA ARG A 279 -4.19 11.06 -45.01
C ARG A 279 -3.66 12.48 -45.08
N ARG A 280 -2.42 12.67 -45.51
CA ARG A 280 -2.11 13.93 -46.20
C ARG A 280 -2.43 13.69 -47.67
N GLY A 281 -3.56 14.24 -48.07
CA GLY A 281 -4.06 14.13 -49.41
C GLY A 281 -3.01 14.58 -50.44
N ARG A 282 -2.66 13.63 -51.33
CA ARG A 282 -2.16 13.99 -52.64
C ARG A 282 -3.30 14.72 -53.35
N THR A 283 -3.23 16.04 -53.39
CA THR A 283 -3.86 16.83 -54.43
C THR A 283 -3.13 16.48 -55.70
N LEU A 284 -3.63 15.51 -56.47
CA LEU A 284 -3.27 15.32 -57.84
C LEU A 284 -3.75 16.57 -58.58
N GLY A 285 -2.81 17.43 -58.98
CA GLY A 285 -3.08 18.42 -59.99
C GLY A 285 -3.52 17.71 -61.26
N ALA A 286 -4.71 18.05 -61.72
CA ALA A 286 -5.20 17.70 -63.07
C ALA A 286 -4.56 18.65 -64.12
N PRO A 287 -4.44 18.22 -65.36
CA PRO A 287 -3.63 18.77 -66.44
C PRO A 287 -4.04 20.16 -66.91
#